data_eb5658f7d246c4891bf1080756264c0b
#
_entry.id   eb5658f7d246c4891bf1080756264c0b
#
_cell.length_a   1.000
_cell.length_b   1.000
_cell.length_c   1.000
_cell.angle_alpha   90.00
_cell.angle_beta   90.00
_cell.angle_gamma   90.00
#
_symmetry.space_group_name_H-M   'P 1'
#
loop_
_entity.id
_entity.type
_entity.pdbx_description
1 polymer ?
#
loop_
_entity_poly.entity_id
_entity_poly.type
_entity_poly.pdbx_seq_one_letter_code
_entity_poly.pdbx_strand_id
1 'polypeptide(L)'
;MGCGMDTMSPADEHWIRSFLATPVLHEPGTTYMYNSMGSTLLGAMVRKATGLGLQDYLTPRLFDKIGIDAANLRWMTMPDGMEVGGGGLFATTEDNLRLMKLYADDGMWNGERILSEDYAHKAVSLQNESATEAIGNPEASDNFLGYGFQIWLCQPKGVYRADGAMGQFSVVIPDLD
;
A
#
# COMPACT_ATOMS: atom_id res chain seq x y z
N MET A 1 3.71 17.07 9.07
CA MET A 1 4.22 16.85 7.70
C MET A 1 4.39 15.34 7.53
N GLY A 2 3.64 14.73 6.61
CA GLY A 2 3.86 13.34 6.23
C GLY A 2 5.28 13.18 5.70
N CYS A 3 5.99 12.12 6.09
CA CYS A 3 7.29 11.82 5.53
C CYS A 3 7.09 11.13 4.18
N GLY A 4 6.88 11.92 3.14
CA GLY A 4 6.87 11.42 1.77
C GLY A 4 8.28 11.02 1.32
N MET A 5 8.38 10.24 0.25
CA MET A 5 9.67 9.86 -0.35
C MET A 5 10.48 11.09 -0.79
N ASP A 6 9.81 12.21 -1.05
CA ASP A 6 10.42 13.49 -1.44
C ASP A 6 11.38 14.07 -0.39
N THR A 7 11.33 13.57 0.85
CA THR A 7 12.24 14.00 1.93
C THR A 7 13.52 13.19 1.99
N MET A 8 13.62 12.09 1.22
CA MET A 8 14.80 11.24 1.16
C MET A 8 15.70 11.67 0.01
N SER A 9 16.91 12.09 0.35
CA SER A 9 17.91 12.45 -0.65
C SER A 9 18.42 11.19 -1.38
N PRO A 10 18.50 11.19 -2.72
CA PRO A 10 19.19 10.13 -3.45
C PRO A 10 20.66 9.95 -3.05
N ALA A 11 21.27 10.95 -2.43
CA ALA A 11 22.62 10.87 -1.89
C ALA A 11 22.71 10.17 -0.51
N ASP A 12 21.57 9.92 0.15
CA ASP A 12 21.52 9.15 1.39
C ASP A 12 21.45 7.65 1.08
N GLU A 13 22.52 6.93 1.35
CA GLU A 13 22.61 5.48 1.13
C GLU A 13 21.84 4.66 2.18
N HIS A 14 21.28 5.30 3.21
CA HIS A 14 20.71 4.63 4.39
C HIS A 14 19.30 5.11 4.73
N TRP A 15 18.41 5.16 3.77
CA TRP A 15 17.05 5.69 3.92
C TRP A 15 16.29 5.15 5.15
N ILE A 16 16.38 3.84 5.40
CA ILE A 16 15.71 3.24 6.58
C ILE A 16 16.30 3.78 7.89
N ARG A 17 17.63 3.90 7.98
CA ARG A 17 18.27 4.45 9.18
C ARG A 17 17.90 5.91 9.38
N SER A 18 17.91 6.71 8.32
CA SER A 18 17.56 8.13 8.35
C SER A 18 16.09 8.32 8.75
N PHE A 19 15.18 7.49 8.21
CA PHE A 19 13.78 7.49 8.63
C PHE A 19 13.61 7.14 10.11
N LEU A 20 14.28 6.10 10.60
CA LEU A 20 14.20 5.69 12.01
C LEU A 20 14.84 6.71 12.98
N ALA A 21 15.69 7.59 12.47
CA ALA A 21 16.26 8.71 13.26
C ALA A 21 15.33 9.92 13.34
N THR A 22 14.23 9.97 12.58
CA THR A 22 13.26 11.07 12.64
C THR A 22 12.50 11.06 13.97
N PRO A 23 12.21 12.21 14.57
CA PRO A 23 11.44 12.28 15.80
C PRO A 23 10.03 11.73 15.63
N VAL A 24 9.56 10.97 16.60
CA VAL A 24 8.15 10.59 16.74
C VAL A 24 7.39 11.79 17.31
N LEU A 25 6.51 12.41 16.53
CA LEU A 25 5.82 13.65 16.89
C LEU A 25 4.52 13.43 17.65
N HIS A 26 3.91 12.26 17.54
CA HIS A 26 2.63 11.92 18.14
C HIS A 26 2.73 10.56 18.82
N GLU A 27 1.92 10.36 19.84
CA GLU A 27 1.80 9.05 20.47
C GLU A 27 1.33 8.01 19.42
N PRO A 28 1.99 6.85 19.31
CA PRO A 28 1.61 5.83 18.35
C PRO A 28 0.14 5.41 18.49
N GLY A 29 -0.57 5.35 17.37
CA GLY A 29 -1.99 5.00 17.32
C GLY A 29 -2.96 6.14 17.55
N THR A 30 -2.50 7.37 17.81
CA THR A 30 -3.38 8.52 18.10
C THR A 30 -3.61 9.45 16.92
N THR A 31 -2.72 9.45 15.94
CA THR A 31 -2.77 10.37 14.81
C THR A 31 -2.42 9.65 13.53
N TYR A 32 -3.30 9.75 12.54
CA TYR A 32 -2.99 9.28 11.19
C TYR A 32 -2.16 10.31 10.44
N MET A 33 -1.10 9.85 9.80
CA MET A 33 -0.32 10.62 8.81
C MET A 33 0.08 9.70 7.68
N TYR A 34 -0.26 10.06 6.44
CA TYR A 34 0.20 9.31 5.27
C TYR A 34 1.72 9.26 5.23
N ASN A 35 2.31 8.07 5.14
CA ASN A 35 3.75 7.89 5.29
C ASN A 35 4.32 6.80 4.39
N SER A 36 4.83 7.19 3.22
CA SER A 36 5.45 6.27 2.26
C SER A 36 6.71 5.60 2.80
N MET A 37 7.47 6.30 3.66
CA MET A 37 8.65 5.70 4.29
C MET A 37 8.29 4.68 5.36
N GLY A 38 7.17 4.86 6.06
CA GLY A 38 6.61 3.83 6.94
C GLY A 38 6.28 2.55 6.17
N SER A 39 5.65 2.68 5.00
CA SER A 39 5.39 1.53 4.11
C SER A 39 6.69 0.90 3.59
N THR A 40 7.70 1.70 3.27
CA THR A 40 9.02 1.21 2.85
C THR A 40 9.71 0.44 3.99
N LEU A 41 9.55 0.89 5.23
CA LEU A 41 10.05 0.17 6.41
C LEU A 41 9.42 -1.22 6.55
N LEU A 42 8.12 -1.39 6.22
CA LEU A 42 7.49 -2.72 6.21
C LEU A 42 8.18 -3.66 5.20
N GLY A 43 8.54 -3.15 4.01
CA GLY A 43 9.36 -3.89 3.04
C GLY A 43 10.72 -4.31 3.60
N ALA A 44 11.40 -3.40 4.31
CA ALA A 44 12.65 -3.72 4.99
C ALA A 44 12.49 -4.79 6.08
N MET A 45 11.37 -4.79 6.79
CA MET A 45 11.05 -5.83 7.78
C MET A 45 10.84 -7.20 7.12
N VAL A 46 10.16 -7.26 5.97
CA VAL A 46 10.01 -8.50 5.18
C VAL A 46 11.38 -9.02 4.77
N ARG A 47 12.23 -8.15 4.19
CA ARG A 47 13.60 -8.54 3.80
C ARG A 47 14.41 -9.05 4.99
N LYS A 48 14.34 -8.38 6.12
CA LYS A 48 15.04 -8.80 7.35
C LYS A 48 14.56 -10.16 7.86
N ALA A 49 13.26 -10.42 7.80
CA ALA A 49 12.66 -11.65 8.30
C ALA A 49 12.88 -12.86 7.38
N THR A 50 12.96 -12.63 6.06
CA THR A 50 12.96 -13.70 5.06
C THR A 50 14.29 -13.85 4.30
N GLY A 51 15.11 -12.81 4.29
CA GLY A 51 16.31 -12.73 3.45
C GLY A 51 16.03 -12.41 1.99
N LEU A 52 14.76 -12.20 1.60
CA LEU A 52 14.32 -11.98 0.21
C LEU A 52 13.92 -10.51 0.00
N GLY A 53 14.13 -9.98 -1.21
CA GLY A 53 13.51 -8.75 -1.67
C GLY A 53 11.99 -8.90 -1.80
N LEU A 54 11.27 -7.77 -1.92
CA LEU A 54 9.80 -7.80 -2.02
C LEU A 54 9.33 -8.57 -3.26
N GLN A 55 9.95 -8.33 -4.41
CA GLN A 55 9.56 -9.01 -5.64
C GLN A 55 9.80 -10.53 -5.53
N ASP A 56 10.96 -10.94 -5.06
CA ASP A 56 11.29 -12.37 -4.88
C ASP A 56 10.39 -13.04 -3.85
N TYR A 57 10.03 -12.31 -2.78
CA TYR A 57 9.13 -12.83 -1.76
C TYR A 57 7.69 -12.99 -2.27
N LEU A 58 7.18 -11.99 -3.03
CA LEU A 58 5.79 -11.94 -3.49
C LEU A 58 5.55 -12.80 -4.72
N THR A 59 6.54 -13.01 -5.59
CA THR A 59 6.36 -13.75 -6.83
C THR A 59 5.71 -15.12 -6.59
N PRO A 60 6.28 -16.06 -5.83
CA PRO A 60 5.66 -17.38 -5.66
C PRO A 60 4.45 -17.38 -4.71
N ARG A 61 4.25 -16.33 -3.91
CA ARG A 61 3.19 -16.26 -2.89
C ARG A 61 1.95 -15.53 -3.35
N LEU A 62 2.11 -14.58 -4.26
CA LEU A 62 1.05 -13.71 -4.73
C LEU A 62 1.04 -13.62 -6.26
N PHE A 63 2.09 -13.12 -6.89
CA PHE A 63 2.06 -12.76 -8.31
C PHE A 63 1.75 -13.96 -9.21
N ASP A 64 2.49 -15.05 -9.07
CA ASP A 64 2.25 -16.29 -9.85
C ASP A 64 0.83 -16.81 -9.63
N LYS A 65 0.32 -16.73 -8.41
CA LYS A 65 -0.99 -17.29 -8.04
C LYS A 65 -2.16 -16.51 -8.65
N ILE A 66 -2.03 -15.19 -8.79
CA ILE A 66 -3.07 -14.34 -9.38
C ILE A 66 -2.80 -14.01 -10.86
N GLY A 67 -1.77 -14.64 -11.46
CA GLY A 67 -1.46 -14.51 -12.87
C GLY A 67 -0.77 -13.21 -13.26
N ILE A 68 -0.02 -12.60 -12.35
CA ILE A 68 0.89 -11.46 -12.63
C ILE A 68 2.25 -12.03 -13.00
N ASP A 69 2.72 -11.73 -14.20
CA ASP A 69 4.07 -12.11 -14.64
C ASP A 69 5.12 -11.16 -14.05
N ALA A 70 5.83 -11.63 -13.04
CA ALA A 70 6.84 -10.85 -12.35
C ALA A 70 8.00 -10.39 -13.27
N ALA A 71 8.22 -11.04 -14.41
CA ALA A 71 9.23 -10.62 -15.39
C ALA A 71 8.87 -9.28 -16.08
N ASN A 72 7.59 -8.93 -16.12
CA ASN A 72 7.09 -7.68 -16.68
C ASN A 72 7.04 -6.55 -15.66
N LEU A 73 7.19 -6.85 -14.37
CA LEU A 73 7.21 -5.84 -13.32
C LEU A 73 8.56 -5.10 -13.29
N ARG A 74 8.50 -3.84 -12.91
CA ARG A 74 9.69 -3.06 -12.58
C ARG A 74 9.45 -2.36 -11.25
N TRP A 75 10.40 -2.49 -10.36
CA TRP A 75 10.29 -1.88 -9.05
C TRP A 75 11.46 -0.93 -8.79
N MET A 76 11.16 0.29 -8.36
CA MET A 76 12.19 1.22 -7.92
C MET A 76 12.90 0.68 -6.69
N THR A 77 14.21 0.86 -6.66
CA THR A 77 15.04 0.44 -5.52
C THR A 77 15.62 1.65 -4.81
N MET A 78 15.84 1.49 -3.52
CA MET A 78 16.66 2.40 -2.73
C MET A 78 18.15 2.23 -3.10
N PRO A 79 19.04 3.14 -2.67
CA PRO A 79 20.47 3.05 -2.98
C PRO A 79 21.13 1.74 -2.54
N ASP A 80 20.62 1.08 -1.51
CA ASP A 80 21.09 -0.23 -1.03
C ASP A 80 20.53 -1.43 -1.83
N GLY A 81 19.79 -1.16 -2.90
CA GLY A 81 19.19 -2.16 -3.78
C GLY A 81 17.90 -2.80 -3.27
N MET A 82 17.34 -2.34 -2.15
CA MET A 82 16.05 -2.82 -1.66
C MET A 82 14.89 -2.10 -2.39
N GLU A 83 13.84 -2.83 -2.76
CA GLU A 83 12.65 -2.26 -3.38
C GLU A 83 11.94 -1.28 -2.43
N VAL A 84 11.41 -0.20 -3.00
CA VAL A 84 10.68 0.83 -2.27
C VAL A 84 9.28 0.31 -1.94
N GLY A 85 9.02 -0.02 -0.66
CA GLY A 85 7.73 -0.58 -0.23
C GLY A 85 6.57 0.43 -0.20
N GLY A 86 6.88 1.73 -0.27
CA GLY A 86 5.88 2.81 -0.26
C GLY A 86 5.46 3.28 -1.64
N GLY A 87 5.90 2.63 -2.72
CA GLY A 87 5.56 2.99 -4.11
C GLY A 87 6.59 2.47 -5.11
N GLY A 88 6.56 3.03 -6.32
CA GLY A 88 7.58 2.74 -7.34
C GLY A 88 7.48 1.38 -8.02
N LEU A 89 6.39 0.65 -7.83
CA LEU A 89 6.08 -0.53 -8.63
C LEU A 89 5.42 -0.10 -9.95
N PHE A 90 6.00 -0.51 -11.06
CA PHE A 90 5.43 -0.38 -12.40
C PHE A 90 4.83 -1.72 -12.80
N ALA A 91 3.55 -1.71 -13.08
CA ALA A 91 2.74 -2.86 -13.45
C ALA A 91 1.74 -2.45 -14.54
N THR A 92 1.11 -3.40 -15.18
CA THR A 92 0.04 -3.11 -16.13
C THR A 92 -1.27 -2.77 -15.39
N THR A 93 -2.20 -2.14 -16.09
CA THR A 93 -3.55 -1.91 -15.54
C THR A 93 -4.24 -3.23 -15.19
N GLU A 94 -4.01 -4.28 -15.96
CA GLU A 94 -4.56 -5.60 -15.70
C GLU A 94 -3.97 -6.23 -14.43
N ASP A 95 -2.66 -6.09 -14.17
CA ASP A 95 -2.05 -6.56 -12.93
C ASP A 95 -2.66 -5.88 -11.70
N ASN A 96 -2.88 -4.58 -11.83
CA ASN A 96 -3.52 -3.79 -10.78
C ASN A 96 -4.98 -4.22 -10.53
N LEU A 97 -5.72 -4.49 -11.62
CA LEU A 97 -7.07 -5.04 -11.55
C LEU A 97 -7.08 -6.40 -10.83
N ARG A 98 -6.15 -7.31 -11.16
CA ARG A 98 -6.04 -8.63 -10.52
C ARG A 98 -5.82 -8.50 -9.02
N LEU A 99 -4.94 -7.58 -8.59
CA LEU A 99 -4.70 -7.33 -7.18
C LEU A 99 -5.96 -6.82 -6.47
N MET A 100 -6.66 -5.85 -7.05
CA MET A 100 -7.87 -5.31 -6.43
C MET A 100 -9.03 -6.30 -6.45
N LYS A 101 -9.15 -7.13 -7.49
CA LYS A 101 -10.10 -8.23 -7.53
C LYS A 101 -9.86 -9.24 -6.41
N LEU A 102 -8.61 -9.54 -6.07
CA LEU A 102 -8.30 -10.41 -4.93
C LEU A 102 -8.89 -9.89 -3.62
N TYR A 103 -8.86 -8.58 -3.39
CA TYR A 103 -9.53 -7.97 -2.22
C TYR A 103 -11.06 -8.01 -2.34
N ALA A 104 -11.60 -7.76 -3.54
CA ALA A 104 -13.04 -7.82 -3.80
C ALA A 104 -13.62 -9.23 -3.58
N ASP A 105 -12.82 -10.25 -3.83
CA ASP A 105 -13.18 -11.66 -3.64
C ASP A 105 -12.71 -12.20 -2.26
N ASP A 106 -12.62 -11.36 -1.24
CA ASP A 106 -12.26 -11.71 0.15
C ASP A 106 -10.95 -12.51 0.27
N GLY A 107 -9.99 -12.24 -0.60
CA GLY A 107 -8.70 -12.91 -0.65
C GLY A 107 -8.70 -14.26 -1.37
N MET A 108 -9.77 -14.58 -2.09
CA MET A 108 -9.87 -15.78 -2.95
C MET A 108 -9.44 -15.48 -4.37
N TRP A 109 -8.82 -16.46 -5.02
CA TRP A 109 -8.49 -16.41 -6.44
C TRP A 109 -8.66 -17.78 -7.06
N ASN A 110 -9.54 -17.93 -8.05
CA ASN A 110 -9.83 -19.19 -8.74
C ASN A 110 -10.07 -20.39 -7.80
N GLY A 111 -10.73 -20.15 -6.66
CA GLY A 111 -11.01 -21.18 -5.66
C GLY A 111 -9.87 -21.43 -4.66
N GLU A 112 -8.70 -20.80 -4.81
CA GLU A 112 -7.59 -20.85 -3.84
C GLU A 112 -7.63 -19.62 -2.92
N ARG A 113 -7.43 -19.84 -1.63
CA ARG A 113 -7.26 -18.72 -0.68
C ARG A 113 -5.83 -18.22 -0.69
N ILE A 114 -5.65 -16.99 -1.16
CA ILE A 114 -4.36 -16.30 -1.25
C ILE A 114 -4.12 -15.41 -0.03
N LEU A 115 -5.14 -14.65 0.38
CA LEU A 115 -5.13 -13.86 1.61
C LEU A 115 -6.14 -14.46 2.59
N SER A 116 -5.86 -14.34 3.90
CA SER A 116 -6.89 -14.69 4.88
C SER A 116 -8.09 -13.72 4.73
N GLU A 117 -9.29 -14.23 4.90
CA GLU A 117 -10.52 -13.45 4.84
C GLU A 117 -10.49 -12.26 5.82
N ASP A 118 -10.04 -12.52 7.06
CA ASP A 118 -9.88 -11.46 8.08
C ASP A 118 -8.93 -10.34 7.62
N TYR A 119 -7.81 -10.70 6.98
CA TYR A 119 -6.88 -9.69 6.44
C TYR A 119 -7.49 -8.91 5.28
N ALA A 120 -8.14 -9.59 4.33
CA ALA A 120 -8.78 -8.95 3.18
C ALA A 120 -9.85 -7.95 3.64
N HIS A 121 -10.72 -8.35 4.57
CA HIS A 121 -11.73 -7.46 5.14
C HIS A 121 -11.13 -6.27 5.90
N LYS A 122 -10.13 -6.50 6.73
CA LYS A 122 -9.44 -5.42 7.46
C LYS A 122 -8.76 -4.45 6.52
N ALA A 123 -8.16 -4.93 5.44
CA ALA A 123 -7.44 -4.10 4.49
C ALA A 123 -8.33 -3.06 3.81
N VAL A 124 -9.59 -3.40 3.54
CA VAL A 124 -10.57 -2.53 2.87
C VAL A 124 -11.57 -1.88 3.83
N SER A 125 -11.35 -1.98 5.13
CA SER A 125 -12.21 -1.38 6.17
C SER A 125 -11.49 -0.25 6.92
N LEU A 126 -12.27 0.54 7.65
CA LEU A 126 -11.74 1.65 8.45
C LEU A 126 -10.81 1.12 9.55
N GLN A 127 -9.54 1.41 9.44
CA GLN A 127 -8.53 1.10 10.46
C GLN A 127 -8.13 2.33 11.27
N ASN A 128 -8.35 3.53 10.74
CA ASN A 128 -8.04 4.77 11.42
C ASN A 128 -9.17 5.79 11.19
N GLU A 129 -9.86 6.17 12.25
CA GLU A 129 -10.96 7.16 12.23
C GLU A 129 -10.47 8.57 11.91
N SER A 130 -9.22 8.83 12.19
CA SER A 130 -8.59 10.11 11.93
C SER A 130 -7.75 10.07 10.64
N ALA A 131 -8.34 9.78 9.50
CA ALA A 131 -7.70 10.11 8.23
C ALA A 131 -7.60 11.63 8.07
N THR A 132 -7.11 12.28 9.11
CA THR A 132 -7.22 13.71 9.38
C THR A 132 -5.92 14.47 9.22
N GLU A 133 -5.11 14.14 8.22
CA GLU A 133 -4.28 15.22 7.68
C GLU A 133 -5.17 16.34 7.10
N ALA A 134 -6.43 16.10 7.13
CA ALA A 134 -7.40 16.82 6.39
C ALA A 134 -8.14 17.80 7.26
N ILE A 135 -7.56 18.92 7.36
CA ILE A 135 -8.30 20.16 7.53
C ILE A 135 -9.02 20.41 6.20
N GLY A 136 -10.19 19.85 6.01
CA GLY A 136 -10.93 20.00 4.78
C GLY A 136 -12.36 19.50 4.90
N ASN A 137 -13.12 19.71 3.86
CA ASN A 137 -14.51 19.26 3.78
C ASN A 137 -14.56 17.78 3.35
N PRO A 138 -15.04 16.83 4.18
CA PRO A 138 -15.22 15.44 3.79
C PRO A 138 -16.10 15.26 2.54
N GLU A 139 -17.01 16.19 2.28
CA GLU A 139 -17.85 16.19 1.09
C GLU A 139 -17.07 16.53 -0.19
N ALA A 140 -15.88 17.12 -0.05
CA ALA A 140 -15.06 17.54 -1.20
C ALA A 140 -14.00 16.50 -1.59
N SER A 141 -13.68 15.53 -0.74
CA SER A 141 -12.65 14.53 -1.03
C SER A 141 -12.79 13.27 -0.18
N ASP A 142 -12.73 12.12 -0.80
CA ASP A 142 -12.71 10.81 -0.13
C ASP A 142 -11.48 10.59 0.77
N ASN A 143 -10.43 11.40 0.63
CA ASN A 143 -9.24 11.29 1.49
C ASN A 143 -9.52 11.58 2.98
N PHE A 144 -10.73 12.02 3.31
CA PHE A 144 -11.19 12.29 4.67
C PHE A 144 -12.06 11.19 5.27
N LEU A 145 -12.38 10.16 4.50
CA LEU A 145 -13.35 9.15 4.90
C LEU A 145 -12.75 7.96 5.63
N GLY A 146 -11.44 7.88 5.67
CA GLY A 146 -10.72 6.82 6.36
C GLY A 146 -9.78 6.03 5.47
N TYR A 147 -8.95 5.23 6.13
CA TYR A 147 -7.88 4.47 5.51
C TYR A 147 -7.82 3.06 6.08
N GLY A 148 -7.73 2.08 5.21
CA GLY A 148 -7.47 0.69 5.54
C GLY A 148 -5.98 0.37 5.52
N PHE A 149 -5.60 -0.80 5.01
CA PHE A 149 -4.21 -1.17 4.81
C PHE A 149 -3.74 -0.71 3.42
N GLN A 150 -3.37 0.57 3.32
CA GLN A 150 -2.99 1.28 2.09
C GLN A 150 -4.12 1.40 1.05
N ILE A 151 -5.35 1.38 1.52
CA ILE A 151 -6.57 1.49 0.72
C ILE A 151 -7.43 2.60 1.29
N TRP A 152 -7.85 3.53 0.44
CA TRP A 152 -8.75 4.63 0.78
C TRP A 152 -10.20 4.18 0.75
N LEU A 153 -10.97 4.62 1.73
CA LEU A 153 -12.44 4.46 1.71
C LEU A 153 -13.06 5.59 0.90
N CYS A 154 -14.16 5.30 0.21
CA CYS A 154 -14.87 6.25 -0.64
C CYS A 154 -16.23 6.62 -0.07
N GLN A 155 -16.84 7.74 -0.57
CA GLN A 155 -18.13 8.21 -0.10
C GLN A 155 -19.29 7.18 -0.23
N PRO A 156 -19.48 6.50 -1.37
CA PRO A 156 -20.43 5.40 -1.42
C PRO A 156 -20.01 4.30 -0.47
N LYS A 157 -20.89 3.90 0.43
CA LYS A 157 -20.60 2.86 1.43
C LYS A 157 -20.15 1.57 0.76
N GLY A 158 -19.05 1.01 1.23
CA GLY A 158 -18.48 -0.23 0.70
C GLY A 158 -17.53 -0.02 -0.50
N VAL A 159 -17.52 1.16 -1.10
CA VAL A 159 -16.55 1.49 -2.17
C VAL A 159 -15.21 1.85 -1.57
N TYR A 160 -14.15 1.34 -2.18
CA TYR A 160 -12.78 1.61 -1.77
C TYR A 160 -11.85 1.69 -2.99
N ARG A 161 -10.69 2.29 -2.80
CA ARG A 161 -9.71 2.43 -3.88
C ARG A 161 -8.28 2.38 -3.39
N ALA A 162 -7.39 1.92 -4.27
CA ALA A 162 -5.98 2.25 -4.26
C ALA A 162 -5.74 3.40 -5.23
N ASP A 163 -4.91 4.37 -4.85
CA ASP A 163 -4.51 5.45 -5.74
C ASP A 163 -3.04 5.80 -5.58
N GLY A 164 -2.50 6.47 -6.59
CA GLY A 164 -1.15 6.97 -6.61
C GLY A 164 -1.10 8.44 -7.05
N ALA A 165 -0.05 9.14 -6.62
CA ALA A 165 0.12 10.57 -6.81
C ALA A 165 0.14 11.02 -8.29
N MET A 166 0.37 10.11 -9.23
CA MET A 166 0.40 10.40 -10.67
C MET A 166 -0.93 10.08 -11.38
N GLY A 167 -2.02 9.92 -10.63
CA GLY A 167 -3.36 9.68 -11.19
C GLY A 167 -3.67 8.22 -11.51
N GLN A 168 -2.95 7.27 -10.92
CA GLN A 168 -3.32 5.86 -10.96
C GLN A 168 -4.50 5.63 -10.02
N PHE A 169 -5.60 5.06 -10.52
CA PHE A 169 -6.76 4.72 -9.73
C PHE A 169 -7.17 3.27 -9.98
N SER A 170 -7.40 2.56 -8.89
CA SER A 170 -8.02 1.22 -8.89
C SER A 170 -9.18 1.26 -7.91
N VAL A 171 -10.38 1.39 -8.45
CA VAL A 171 -11.62 1.56 -7.66
C VAL A 171 -12.39 0.25 -7.66
N VAL A 172 -12.84 -0.18 -6.49
CA VAL A 172 -13.73 -1.32 -6.31
C VAL A 172 -15.09 -0.83 -5.85
N ILE A 173 -16.12 -1.20 -6.60
CA ILE A 173 -17.52 -0.89 -6.32
C ILE A 173 -18.26 -2.24 -6.19
N PRO A 174 -18.38 -2.79 -4.97
CA PRO A 174 -18.88 -4.15 -4.79
C PRO A 174 -20.30 -4.41 -5.30
N ASP A 175 -21.11 -3.36 -5.42
CA ASP A 175 -22.50 -3.44 -5.91
C ASP A 175 -22.59 -3.42 -7.45
N LEU A 176 -21.47 -3.26 -8.15
CA LEU A 176 -21.41 -3.28 -9.60
C LEU A 176 -20.54 -4.46 -10.04
N ASP A 177 -21.12 -5.41 -10.76
CA ASP A 177 -20.39 -6.54 -11.39
C ASP A 177 -19.47 -6.07 -12.53
#